data_62ecca981d6f47ca4330623cdedd8a83
#
_entry.id   62ecca981d6f47ca4330623cdedd8a83
#
_cell.length_a   1.000
_cell.length_b   1.000
_cell.length_c   1.000
_cell.angle_alpha   90.00
_cell.angle_beta   90.00
_cell.angle_gamma   90.00
#
_symmetry.space_group_name_H-M   'P 1'
#
loop_
_entity.id
_entity.type
_entity.pdbx_description
1 polymer ?
#
loop_
_entity_poly.entity_id
_entity_poly.type
_entity_poly.pdbx_seq_one_letter_code
_entity_poly.pdbx_strand_id
1 'polypeptide(L)'
;MNAFDQYEVWFVTGAQLLYGGDAVIAVDAHSNEMVNGLNESGKLPVKVVYKGTANSSKEVEAVFKAANNDEKCVGVITWMHTFSPAKMWIHGLQQLKKPLLHLHTQFNKEIPWDTMDMDFMNLNQSAHGDREFGHICTRMRIRRKVVVGYWKEEETLHKIAVSMRVCAGWADSQDMLIIRFGDQMNNVAVTDGDKVEAEQRMGYHVDYCPVSELMEYHKDIKNEEVDALVATYFKEYDHDASLEDKSTEAYQKVWNAAKAELAIRAILKAKGAKGFTTNFDDLGDIEYNGFDQIPGLASQRLMAEGYGFGAEGDWKSAALYRTVWVMNQGLPKGCSFLEDYTLNFDGANSSILQSHMLEVCPLIAANKPRLEVHFLGIGIRKSQTARLVFTSKVGTGCTATIVDMGNRFRLIVNDVECIEPKPLPKLPVASALWIPMPNLEVGAGAWILAGGTHHSCFSYDLTAEYWEDYAEIAGIEMVHINKDTTISCFKKELRMNEVYYMLNKALC
;
A
#
# COMPACT_ATOMS: atom_id res chain seq x y z
N MET A 1 -1.71 -20.87 1.84
CA MET A 1 -0.59 -20.15 2.49
C MET A 1 -1.07 -18.72 2.72
N ASN A 2 -1.04 -18.21 3.92
CA ASN A 2 -1.41 -16.81 4.18
C ASN A 2 -0.37 -15.90 3.50
N ALA A 3 -0.82 -14.80 2.92
CA ALA A 3 0.06 -13.86 2.20
C ALA A 3 1.21 -13.30 3.05
N PHE A 4 1.10 -13.38 4.36
CA PHE A 4 2.06 -12.84 5.32
C PHE A 4 2.78 -13.92 6.15
N ASP A 5 2.72 -15.21 5.75
CA ASP A 5 3.35 -16.32 6.49
C ASP A 5 4.88 -16.15 6.68
N GLN A 6 5.54 -15.35 5.83
CA GLN A 6 6.95 -15.01 5.95
C GLN A 6 7.25 -13.98 7.03
N TYR A 7 6.25 -13.29 7.57
CA TYR A 7 6.41 -12.17 8.50
C TYR A 7 5.98 -12.51 9.92
N GLU A 8 6.57 -11.80 10.87
CA GLU A 8 6.24 -11.83 12.29
C GLU A 8 6.12 -10.40 12.83
N VAL A 9 5.21 -10.18 13.77
CA VAL A 9 5.18 -9.00 14.62
C VAL A 9 5.59 -9.41 16.03
N TRP A 10 6.60 -8.76 16.58
CA TRP A 10 7.15 -9.12 17.87
C TRP A 10 6.41 -8.42 18.99
N PHE A 11 6.05 -9.17 20.04
CA PHE A 11 5.40 -8.65 21.24
C PHE A 11 6.42 -8.58 22.37
N VAL A 12 6.63 -7.38 22.93
CA VAL A 12 7.60 -7.09 24.01
C VAL A 12 6.85 -6.46 25.18
N THR A 13 6.93 -7.10 26.35
CA THR A 13 6.30 -6.59 27.56
C THR A 13 7.30 -5.87 28.44
N GLY A 14 6.91 -4.73 29.00
CA GLY A 14 7.69 -4.00 29.99
C GLY A 14 7.28 -4.34 31.42
N ALA A 15 8.26 -4.55 32.30
CA ALA A 15 8.06 -4.74 33.72
C ALA A 15 9.25 -4.19 34.52
N GLN A 16 9.28 -4.42 35.84
CA GLN A 16 10.42 -4.12 36.70
C GLN A 16 10.54 -5.14 37.81
N LEU A 17 11.74 -5.30 38.34
CA LEU A 17 12.05 -6.24 39.42
C LEU A 17 11.61 -5.73 40.81
N LEU A 18 11.20 -4.49 40.96
CA LEU A 18 10.79 -3.89 42.23
C LEU A 18 9.65 -4.64 42.93
N TYR A 19 8.75 -5.26 42.15
CA TYR A 19 7.63 -6.01 42.67
C TYR A 19 7.92 -7.49 42.96
N GLY A 20 9.19 -7.91 42.85
CA GLY A 20 9.65 -9.29 43.10
C GLY A 20 9.64 -10.18 41.86
N GLY A 21 10.31 -11.32 41.97
CA GLY A 21 10.44 -12.29 40.88
C GLY A 21 9.12 -12.95 40.47
N ASP A 22 8.24 -13.18 41.43
CA ASP A 22 6.91 -13.79 41.18
C ASP A 22 6.03 -12.90 40.30
N ALA A 23 6.12 -11.58 40.46
CA ALA A 23 5.41 -10.64 39.61
C ALA A 23 5.90 -10.71 38.15
N VAL A 24 7.21 -10.86 37.93
CA VAL A 24 7.76 -11.01 36.58
C VAL A 24 7.32 -12.31 35.92
N ILE A 25 7.26 -13.42 36.70
CA ILE A 25 6.75 -14.70 36.21
C ILE A 25 5.28 -14.59 35.81
N ALA A 26 4.46 -13.89 36.60
CA ALA A 26 3.08 -13.64 36.28
C ALA A 26 2.92 -12.77 35.01
N VAL A 27 3.75 -11.74 34.85
CA VAL A 27 3.78 -10.90 33.63
C VAL A 27 4.10 -11.74 32.38
N ASP A 28 5.07 -12.64 32.47
CA ASP A 28 5.43 -13.55 31.39
C ASP A 28 4.28 -14.49 31.03
N ALA A 29 3.61 -15.07 32.04
CA ALA A 29 2.46 -15.94 31.82
C ALA A 29 1.29 -15.21 31.14
N HIS A 30 0.92 -14.02 31.64
CA HIS A 30 -0.12 -13.18 31.04
C HIS A 30 0.23 -12.74 29.62
N SER A 31 1.49 -12.39 29.35
CA SER A 31 1.95 -12.00 28.01
C SER A 31 1.85 -13.16 27.02
N ASN A 32 2.24 -14.37 27.44
CA ASN A 32 2.10 -15.56 26.61
C ASN A 32 0.61 -15.87 26.33
N GLU A 33 -0.26 -15.76 27.33
CA GLU A 33 -1.72 -15.94 27.15
C GLU A 33 -2.28 -14.91 26.14
N MET A 34 -1.88 -13.64 26.29
CA MET A 34 -2.30 -12.60 25.35
C MET A 34 -1.84 -12.90 23.91
N VAL A 35 -0.57 -13.24 23.73
CA VAL A 35 -0.03 -13.58 22.41
C VAL A 35 -0.73 -14.78 21.79
N ASN A 36 -0.99 -15.82 22.59
CA ASN A 36 -1.75 -16.98 22.11
C ASN A 36 -3.18 -16.58 21.72
N GLY A 37 -3.89 -15.83 22.57
CA GLY A 37 -5.23 -15.37 22.28
C GLY A 37 -5.32 -14.43 21.07
N LEU A 38 -4.32 -13.55 20.87
CA LEU A 38 -4.22 -12.72 19.68
C LEU A 38 -4.09 -13.57 18.40
N ASN A 39 -3.22 -14.58 18.41
CA ASN A 39 -3.05 -15.50 17.27
C ASN A 39 -4.29 -16.38 17.03
N GLU A 40 -4.92 -16.88 18.11
CA GLU A 40 -6.11 -17.73 18.04
C GLU A 40 -7.37 -16.97 17.62
N SER A 41 -7.37 -15.64 17.69
CA SER A 41 -8.50 -14.80 17.28
C SER A 41 -8.89 -15.00 15.81
N GLY A 42 -7.96 -15.42 14.96
CA GLY A 42 -8.14 -15.52 13.51
C GLY A 42 -8.35 -14.18 12.79
N LYS A 43 -8.18 -13.06 13.52
CA LYS A 43 -8.39 -11.70 12.98
C LYS A 43 -7.10 -11.03 12.52
N LEU A 44 -5.94 -11.49 13.00
CA LEU A 44 -4.65 -10.87 12.70
C LEU A 44 -4.01 -11.49 11.46
N PRO A 45 -3.54 -10.67 10.51
CA PRO A 45 -2.96 -11.17 9.25
C PRO A 45 -1.53 -11.70 9.40
N VAL A 46 -0.80 -11.21 10.43
CA VAL A 46 0.61 -11.57 10.69
C VAL A 46 0.70 -12.25 12.05
N LYS A 47 1.56 -13.27 12.15
CA LYS A 47 1.79 -13.99 13.40
C LYS A 47 2.44 -13.07 14.45
N VAL A 48 1.87 -13.07 15.67
CA VAL A 48 2.47 -12.41 16.84
C VAL A 48 3.41 -13.38 17.54
N VAL A 49 4.63 -12.93 17.86
CA VAL A 49 5.64 -13.73 18.54
C VAL A 49 6.10 -13.03 19.82
N TYR A 50 5.92 -13.69 20.96
CA TYR A 50 6.38 -13.15 22.23
C TYR A 50 7.92 -13.20 22.31
N LYS A 51 8.55 -12.07 22.68
CA LYS A 51 10.02 -11.93 22.78
C LYS A 51 10.52 -11.67 24.20
N GLY A 52 9.63 -11.81 25.16
CA GLY A 52 9.96 -11.75 26.59
C GLY A 52 9.58 -10.45 27.28
N THR A 53 9.77 -10.45 28.58
CA THR A 53 9.56 -9.29 29.46
C THR A 53 10.88 -8.57 29.68
N ALA A 54 10.94 -7.29 29.27
CA ALA A 54 12.11 -6.46 29.46
C ALA A 54 12.07 -5.74 30.83
N ASN A 55 13.06 -6.01 31.66
CA ASN A 55 13.20 -5.48 33.04
C ASN A 55 14.40 -4.54 33.20
N SER A 56 15.19 -4.33 32.16
CA SER A 56 16.37 -3.49 32.17
C SER A 56 16.63 -2.84 30.82
N SER A 57 17.40 -1.75 30.81
CA SER A 57 17.80 -1.07 29.57
C SER A 57 18.56 -1.98 28.61
N LYS A 58 19.37 -2.92 29.13
CA LYS A 58 20.11 -3.89 28.30
C LYS A 58 19.18 -4.87 27.58
N GLU A 59 18.14 -5.35 28.26
CA GLU A 59 17.17 -6.26 27.67
C GLU A 59 16.34 -5.56 26.59
N VAL A 60 15.87 -4.33 26.84
CA VAL A 60 15.18 -3.52 25.83
C VAL A 60 16.07 -3.29 24.60
N GLU A 61 17.33 -2.89 24.82
CA GLU A 61 18.27 -2.68 23.73
C GLU A 61 18.54 -3.97 22.93
N ALA A 62 18.71 -5.09 23.62
CA ALA A 62 18.98 -6.38 22.99
C ALA A 62 17.80 -6.85 22.10
N VAL A 63 16.57 -6.76 22.60
CA VAL A 63 15.40 -7.20 21.86
C VAL A 63 15.15 -6.31 20.63
N PHE A 64 15.34 -5.00 20.74
CA PHE A 64 15.16 -4.08 19.61
C PHE A 64 16.26 -4.18 18.56
N LYS A 65 17.51 -4.43 18.97
CA LYS A 65 18.60 -4.79 18.04
C LYS A 65 18.29 -6.10 17.30
N ALA A 66 17.81 -7.11 18.01
CA ALA A 66 17.42 -8.36 17.39
C ALA A 66 16.25 -8.15 16.40
N ALA A 67 15.24 -7.35 16.75
CA ALA A 67 14.14 -7.01 15.85
C ALA A 67 14.62 -6.32 14.56
N ASN A 68 15.57 -5.38 14.67
CA ASN A 68 16.12 -4.70 13.49
C ASN A 68 16.82 -5.65 12.51
N ASN A 69 17.50 -6.69 13.05
CA ASN A 69 18.31 -7.63 12.28
C ASN A 69 17.53 -8.85 11.79
N ASP A 70 16.29 -9.03 12.23
CA ASP A 70 15.46 -10.15 11.82
C ASP A 70 14.57 -9.72 10.63
N GLU A 71 14.79 -10.35 9.48
CA GLU A 71 14.04 -10.06 8.25
C GLU A 71 12.56 -10.45 8.35
N LYS A 72 12.21 -11.40 9.24
CA LYS A 72 10.82 -11.78 9.47
C LYS A 72 10.08 -10.77 10.33
N CYS A 73 10.79 -10.06 11.23
CA CYS A 73 10.20 -9.05 12.09
C CYS A 73 9.84 -7.81 11.27
N VAL A 74 8.56 -7.56 11.06
CA VAL A 74 8.07 -6.38 10.32
C VAL A 74 7.58 -5.26 11.22
N GLY A 75 7.37 -5.51 12.51
CA GLY A 75 6.92 -4.52 13.49
C GLY A 75 7.03 -5.03 14.92
N VAL A 76 6.95 -4.12 15.87
CA VAL A 76 7.01 -4.43 17.31
C VAL A 76 5.77 -3.88 18.01
N ILE A 77 5.11 -4.71 18.80
CA ILE A 77 4.07 -4.33 19.75
C ILE A 77 4.70 -4.23 21.13
N THR A 78 4.52 -3.10 21.81
CA THR A 78 4.92 -2.93 23.21
C THR A 78 3.70 -2.80 24.11
N TRP A 79 3.77 -3.42 25.29
CA TRP A 79 2.77 -3.35 26.33
C TRP A 79 3.42 -3.26 27.71
N MET A 80 2.97 -2.32 28.54
CA MET A 80 3.46 -2.14 29.91
C MET A 80 2.45 -2.76 30.90
N HIS A 81 2.63 -4.03 31.24
CA HIS A 81 1.68 -4.76 32.12
C HIS A 81 1.74 -4.24 33.55
N THR A 82 2.94 -4.09 34.09
CA THR A 82 3.19 -3.39 35.37
C THR A 82 3.79 -2.01 35.09
N PHE A 83 4.12 -1.26 36.14
CA PHE A 83 4.97 -0.09 35.96
C PHE A 83 6.35 -0.49 35.44
N SER A 84 6.66 -0.09 34.22
CA SER A 84 7.97 -0.23 33.62
C SER A 84 8.63 1.15 33.54
N PRO A 85 9.76 1.39 34.25
CA PRO A 85 10.37 2.71 34.28
C PRO A 85 10.79 3.19 32.88
N ALA A 86 10.23 4.30 32.42
CA ALA A 86 10.37 4.77 31.04
C ALA A 86 11.82 5.01 30.60
N LYS A 87 12.71 5.39 31.50
CA LYS A 87 14.14 5.59 31.19
C LYS A 87 14.83 4.31 30.70
N MET A 88 14.33 3.13 31.04
CA MET A 88 14.88 1.88 30.54
C MET A 88 14.74 1.74 29.02
N TRP A 89 13.76 2.39 28.44
CA TRP A 89 13.41 2.27 27.02
C TRP A 89 14.20 3.21 26.11
N ILE A 90 14.87 4.23 26.66
CA ILE A 90 15.51 5.31 25.88
C ILE A 90 16.48 4.75 24.83
N HIS A 91 17.47 3.95 25.26
CA HIS A 91 18.51 3.46 24.35
C HIS A 91 17.96 2.48 23.30
N GLY A 92 17.02 1.62 23.68
CA GLY A 92 16.35 0.72 22.72
C GLY A 92 15.52 1.49 21.70
N LEU A 93 14.71 2.46 22.14
CA LEU A 93 13.89 3.28 21.25
C LEU A 93 14.71 4.12 20.27
N GLN A 94 15.90 4.60 20.67
CA GLN A 94 16.81 5.33 19.76
C GLN A 94 17.33 4.46 18.61
N GLN A 95 17.37 3.14 18.80
CA GLN A 95 17.91 2.20 17.84
C GLN A 95 16.85 1.47 17.03
N LEU A 96 15.59 1.47 17.49
CA LEU A 96 14.51 0.74 16.82
C LEU A 96 14.23 1.35 15.43
N LYS A 97 14.37 0.52 14.39
CA LYS A 97 14.07 0.88 13.00
C LYS A 97 12.77 0.25 12.49
N LYS A 98 12.19 -0.68 13.24
CA LYS A 98 10.92 -1.32 12.89
C LYS A 98 9.75 -0.45 13.35
N PRO A 99 8.63 -0.45 12.61
CA PRO A 99 7.40 0.18 13.06
C PRO A 99 7.00 -0.25 14.47
N LEU A 100 6.54 0.71 15.27
CA LEU A 100 6.17 0.50 16.66
C LEU A 100 4.66 0.68 16.86
N LEU A 101 4.01 -0.30 17.46
CA LEU A 101 2.66 -0.23 18.00
C LEU A 101 2.72 -0.23 19.52
N HIS A 102 2.22 0.81 20.15
CA HIS A 102 2.02 0.91 21.59
C HIS A 102 0.61 0.44 21.92
N LEU A 103 0.48 -0.79 22.43
CA LEU A 103 -0.79 -1.37 22.85
C LEU A 103 -1.10 -0.96 24.29
N HIS A 104 -2.08 -0.10 24.48
CA HIS A 104 -2.57 0.33 25.79
C HIS A 104 -3.79 -0.48 26.17
N THR A 105 -3.58 -1.58 26.88
CA THR A 105 -4.60 -2.54 27.28
C THR A 105 -4.34 -3.04 28.70
N GLN A 106 -5.28 -3.77 29.25
CA GLN A 106 -5.14 -4.47 30.52
C GLN A 106 -5.35 -5.96 30.29
N PHE A 107 -4.65 -6.82 31.04
CA PHE A 107 -4.80 -8.27 30.94
C PHE A 107 -6.24 -8.72 31.25
N ASN A 108 -6.79 -8.28 32.39
CA ASN A 108 -8.18 -8.50 32.79
C ASN A 108 -9.10 -7.45 32.15
N LYS A 109 -10.33 -7.86 31.82
CA LYS A 109 -11.32 -6.96 31.21
C LYS A 109 -11.87 -5.93 32.22
N GLU A 110 -12.15 -6.37 33.42
CA GLU A 110 -12.79 -5.56 34.46
C GLU A 110 -11.96 -5.57 35.75
N ILE A 111 -12.12 -4.53 36.57
CA ILE A 111 -11.55 -4.46 37.90
C ILE A 111 -12.32 -5.44 38.78
N PRO A 112 -11.64 -6.38 39.49
CA PRO A 112 -12.32 -7.29 40.42
C PRO A 112 -12.64 -6.57 41.72
N TRP A 113 -13.70 -5.75 41.70
CA TRP A 113 -14.07 -4.80 42.76
C TRP A 113 -14.09 -5.38 44.16
N ASP A 114 -14.54 -6.62 44.32
CA ASP A 114 -14.71 -7.25 45.65
C ASP A 114 -13.43 -7.91 46.17
N THR A 115 -12.43 -8.16 45.30
CA THR A 115 -11.22 -8.94 45.65
C THR A 115 -9.91 -8.25 45.32
N MET A 116 -9.96 -7.04 44.74
CA MET A 116 -8.77 -6.27 44.38
C MET A 116 -7.97 -5.91 45.64
N ASP A 117 -6.71 -6.30 45.66
CA ASP A 117 -5.73 -5.97 46.68
C ASP A 117 -4.52 -5.24 46.13
N MET A 118 -3.51 -4.98 46.97
CA MET A 118 -2.29 -4.28 46.56
C MET A 118 -1.46 -5.10 45.56
N ASP A 119 -1.45 -6.42 45.69
CA ASP A 119 -0.68 -7.28 44.79
C ASP A 119 -1.29 -7.31 43.40
N PHE A 120 -2.65 -7.38 43.31
CA PHE A 120 -3.35 -7.21 42.05
C PHE A 120 -3.10 -5.84 41.42
N MET A 121 -3.15 -4.76 42.23
CA MET A 121 -2.90 -3.40 41.75
C MET A 121 -1.47 -3.24 41.23
N ASN A 122 -0.48 -3.79 41.92
CA ASN A 122 0.94 -3.73 41.52
C ASN A 122 1.22 -4.53 40.25
N LEU A 123 0.57 -5.67 40.04
CA LEU A 123 0.70 -6.48 38.85
C LEU A 123 0.02 -5.83 37.64
N ASN A 124 -1.14 -5.23 37.82
CA ASN A 124 -2.03 -4.76 36.75
C ASN A 124 -2.02 -3.23 36.64
N GLN A 125 -0.86 -2.66 36.27
CA GLN A 125 -0.63 -1.21 36.19
C GLN A 125 -0.43 -0.69 34.76
N SER A 126 -1.12 -1.22 33.75
CA SER A 126 -0.96 -0.77 32.37
C SER A 126 -1.28 0.73 32.23
N ALA A 127 -2.31 1.23 32.91
CA ALA A 127 -2.63 2.65 32.89
C ALA A 127 -1.48 3.53 33.38
N HIS A 128 -0.70 3.08 34.34
CA HIS A 128 0.48 3.79 34.88
C HIS A 128 1.71 3.59 33.97
N GLY A 129 2.05 2.33 33.67
CA GLY A 129 3.25 1.99 32.91
C GLY A 129 3.21 2.53 31.48
N ASP A 130 2.10 2.38 30.78
CA ASP A 130 1.95 2.88 29.40
C ASP A 130 1.96 4.43 29.31
N ARG A 131 1.52 5.12 30.38
CA ARG A 131 1.63 6.59 30.39
C ARG A 131 3.06 7.06 30.51
N GLU A 132 3.87 6.42 31.32
CA GLU A 132 5.31 6.69 31.41
C GLU A 132 6.04 6.34 30.10
N PHE A 133 5.76 5.17 29.53
CA PHE A 133 6.29 4.78 28.24
C PHE A 133 5.85 5.74 27.12
N GLY A 134 4.56 6.10 27.09
CA GLY A 134 4.02 7.06 26.14
C GLY A 134 4.67 8.44 26.26
N HIS A 135 4.92 8.89 27.51
CA HIS A 135 5.64 10.15 27.75
C HIS A 135 7.03 10.17 27.14
N ILE A 136 7.84 9.11 27.38
CA ILE A 136 9.20 9.08 26.86
C ILE A 136 9.21 8.95 25.32
N CYS A 137 8.33 8.14 24.73
CA CYS A 137 8.18 8.06 23.29
C CYS A 137 7.85 9.42 22.66
N THR A 138 6.89 10.15 23.23
CA THR A 138 6.52 11.50 22.75
C THR A 138 7.65 12.51 22.92
N ARG A 139 8.32 12.50 24.07
CA ARG A 139 9.48 13.37 24.31
C ARG A 139 10.63 13.13 23.34
N MET A 140 10.85 11.87 22.96
CA MET A 140 11.87 11.45 21.98
C MET A 140 11.41 11.57 20.54
N ARG A 141 10.14 11.96 20.28
CA ARG A 141 9.55 12.03 18.94
C ARG A 141 9.54 10.68 18.20
N ILE A 142 9.39 9.58 18.96
CA ILE A 142 9.25 8.24 18.39
C ILE A 142 7.88 8.13 17.72
N ARG A 143 7.92 7.89 16.41
CA ARG A 143 6.71 7.63 15.61
C ARG A 143 6.14 6.27 15.98
N ARG A 144 4.84 6.21 16.21
CA ARG A 144 4.17 4.99 16.60
C ARG A 144 2.66 5.07 16.45
N LYS A 145 2.03 3.94 16.21
CA LYS A 145 0.59 3.80 16.43
C LYS A 145 0.31 3.55 17.90
N VAL A 146 -0.70 4.22 18.45
CA VAL A 146 -1.23 3.94 19.80
C VAL A 146 -2.59 3.29 19.66
N VAL A 147 -2.75 2.08 20.19
CA VAL A 147 -4.03 1.36 20.20
C VAL A 147 -4.49 1.22 21.64
N VAL A 148 -5.67 1.76 21.94
CA VAL A 148 -6.31 1.68 23.26
C VAL A 148 -7.54 0.81 23.16
N GLY A 149 -7.66 -0.18 24.05
CA GLY A 149 -8.82 -1.07 24.13
C GLY A 149 -8.48 -2.42 24.74
N TYR A 150 -9.52 -3.19 25.10
CA TYR A 150 -9.31 -4.53 25.60
C TYR A 150 -8.85 -5.47 24.49
N TRP A 151 -7.75 -6.16 24.67
CA TRP A 151 -7.05 -6.94 23.66
C TRP A 151 -7.84 -8.07 22.97
N LYS A 152 -8.97 -8.50 23.55
CA LYS A 152 -9.91 -9.47 22.94
C LYS A 152 -11.05 -8.81 22.16
N GLU A 153 -11.23 -7.49 22.24
CA GLU A 153 -12.32 -6.79 21.55
C GLU A 153 -12.06 -6.65 20.05
N GLU A 154 -13.12 -6.79 19.27
CA GLU A 154 -13.03 -6.79 17.79
C GLU A 154 -12.45 -5.50 17.24
N GLU A 155 -12.82 -4.35 17.80
CA GLU A 155 -12.29 -3.05 17.39
C GLU A 155 -10.77 -2.94 17.66
N THR A 156 -10.31 -3.43 18.82
CA THR A 156 -8.88 -3.45 19.16
C THR A 156 -8.10 -4.37 18.22
N LEU A 157 -8.62 -5.57 17.98
CA LEU A 157 -8.04 -6.52 17.03
C LEU A 157 -7.99 -5.95 15.62
N HIS A 158 -9.02 -5.22 15.18
CA HIS A 158 -9.05 -4.55 13.89
C HIS A 158 -7.91 -3.51 13.77
N LYS A 159 -7.75 -2.63 14.76
CA LYS A 159 -6.68 -1.62 14.77
C LYS A 159 -5.27 -2.23 14.76
N ILE A 160 -5.09 -3.36 15.47
CA ILE A 160 -3.84 -4.13 15.42
C ILE A 160 -3.64 -4.74 14.03
N ALA A 161 -4.69 -5.32 13.43
CA ALA A 161 -4.61 -5.91 12.09
C ALA A 161 -4.29 -4.87 11.01
N VAL A 162 -4.86 -3.66 11.07
CA VAL A 162 -4.51 -2.53 10.21
C VAL A 162 -3.02 -2.23 10.31
N SER A 163 -2.51 -2.03 11.54
CA SER A 163 -1.08 -1.76 11.75
C SER A 163 -0.19 -2.87 11.20
N MET A 164 -0.56 -4.13 11.39
CA MET A 164 0.22 -5.27 10.86
C MET A 164 0.31 -5.28 9.34
N ARG A 165 -0.79 -4.95 8.64
CA ARG A 165 -0.78 -4.84 7.17
C ARG A 165 0.09 -3.69 6.71
N VAL A 166 0.03 -2.56 7.41
CA VAL A 166 0.91 -1.41 7.13
C VAL A 166 2.36 -1.78 7.38
N CYS A 167 2.68 -2.47 8.47
CA CYS A 167 4.04 -2.97 8.74
C CYS A 167 4.54 -3.90 7.62
N ALA A 168 3.67 -4.77 7.09
CA ALA A 168 4.02 -5.64 5.95
C ALA A 168 4.26 -4.84 4.67
N GLY A 169 3.39 -3.88 4.35
CA GLY A 169 3.57 -2.95 3.23
C GLY A 169 4.85 -2.12 3.35
N TRP A 170 5.13 -1.63 4.55
CA TRP A 170 6.37 -0.94 4.87
C TRP A 170 7.61 -1.81 4.69
N ALA A 171 7.58 -3.04 5.20
CA ALA A 171 8.70 -3.97 5.04
C ALA A 171 8.95 -4.33 3.57
N ASP A 172 7.88 -4.51 2.78
CA ASP A 172 7.99 -4.77 1.34
C ASP A 172 8.54 -3.55 0.58
N SER A 173 8.27 -2.33 1.05
CA SER A 173 8.75 -1.11 0.40
C SER A 173 10.24 -0.83 0.64
N GLN A 174 10.82 -1.37 1.72
CA GLN A 174 12.24 -1.21 1.97
C GLN A 174 13.03 -1.99 0.91
N ASP A 175 13.92 -1.31 0.20
CA ASP A 175 14.65 -1.86 -0.94
C ASP A 175 13.72 -2.34 -2.09
N MET A 176 12.63 -1.61 -2.33
CA MET A 176 11.70 -1.89 -3.42
C MET A 176 12.26 -1.34 -4.74
N LEU A 177 12.70 -2.24 -5.63
CA LEU A 177 13.14 -1.83 -6.96
C LEU A 177 11.95 -1.63 -7.91
N ILE A 178 11.87 -0.42 -8.48
CA ILE A 178 10.95 -0.05 -9.56
C ILE A 178 11.77 0.21 -10.83
N ILE A 179 11.44 -0.49 -11.91
CA ILE A 179 12.10 -0.32 -13.21
C ILE A 179 11.30 0.63 -14.10
N ARG A 180 11.94 1.68 -14.60
CA ARG A 180 11.39 2.51 -15.66
C ARG A 180 11.87 1.99 -17.01
N PHE A 181 10.96 1.46 -17.82
CA PHE A 181 11.22 1.09 -19.20
C PHE A 181 11.16 2.34 -20.09
N GLY A 182 12.31 2.82 -20.52
CA GLY A 182 12.45 4.13 -21.15
C GLY A 182 12.46 5.27 -20.11
N ASP A 183 12.16 6.46 -20.55
CA ASP A 183 12.10 7.63 -19.67
C ASP A 183 10.64 7.92 -19.22
N GLN A 184 10.44 8.97 -18.48
CA GLN A 184 9.12 9.55 -18.27
C GLN A 184 8.68 10.39 -19.46
N MET A 185 7.39 10.61 -19.59
CA MET A 185 6.89 11.57 -20.59
C MET A 185 7.30 13.00 -20.21
N ASN A 186 8.10 13.65 -21.08
CA ASN A 186 8.85 14.87 -20.78
C ASN A 186 8.04 16.06 -20.24
N ASN A 187 6.76 16.17 -20.59
CA ASN A 187 5.93 17.30 -20.21
C ASN A 187 4.87 16.95 -19.16
N VAL A 188 4.93 15.74 -18.58
CA VAL A 188 3.97 15.26 -17.57
C VAL A 188 4.60 15.41 -16.20
N ALA A 189 4.34 16.53 -15.51
CA ALA A 189 5.00 16.91 -14.27
C ALA A 189 4.82 15.88 -13.13
N VAL A 190 3.69 15.14 -13.13
CA VAL A 190 3.42 14.12 -12.09
C VAL A 190 4.43 12.97 -12.11
N THR A 191 5.09 12.72 -13.22
CA THR A 191 6.05 11.62 -13.36
C THR A 191 7.43 11.94 -12.77
N ASP A 192 7.72 13.21 -12.51
CA ASP A 192 8.92 13.66 -11.82
C ASP A 192 8.84 13.51 -10.29
N GLY A 193 10.00 13.58 -9.66
CA GLY A 193 10.14 13.57 -8.21
C GLY A 193 11.55 13.22 -7.75
N ASP A 194 11.85 13.55 -6.49
CA ASP A 194 13.14 13.29 -5.85
C ASP A 194 13.26 11.81 -5.48
N LYS A 195 13.98 11.03 -6.30
CA LYS A 195 14.21 9.60 -6.11
C LYS A 195 15.08 9.31 -4.88
N VAL A 196 15.99 10.22 -4.55
CA VAL A 196 16.86 10.06 -3.38
C VAL A 196 16.07 10.22 -2.09
N GLU A 197 15.22 11.25 -2.00
CA GLU A 197 14.33 11.45 -0.85
C GLU A 197 13.30 10.31 -0.75
N ALA A 198 12.80 9.81 -1.88
CA ALA A 198 11.88 8.66 -1.90
C ALA A 198 12.51 7.38 -1.34
N GLU A 199 13.76 7.11 -1.69
CA GLU A 199 14.52 5.97 -1.16
C GLU A 199 14.77 6.14 0.34
N GLN A 200 15.16 7.33 0.80
CA GLN A 200 15.39 7.61 2.22
C GLN A 200 14.11 7.51 3.07
N ARG A 201 12.97 7.99 2.56
CA ARG A 201 11.71 8.05 3.31
C ARG A 201 10.89 6.78 3.22
N MET A 202 10.87 6.13 2.07
CA MET A 202 9.93 5.05 1.76
C MET A 202 10.62 3.77 1.28
N GLY A 203 11.94 3.81 1.03
CA GLY A 203 12.69 2.66 0.54
C GLY A 203 12.52 2.40 -0.97
N TYR A 204 11.95 3.34 -1.73
CA TYR A 204 11.72 3.19 -3.17
C TYR A 204 13.01 3.41 -3.96
N HIS A 205 13.58 2.33 -4.47
CA HIS A 205 14.72 2.38 -5.39
C HIS A 205 14.22 2.39 -6.84
N VAL A 206 14.65 3.35 -7.65
CA VAL A 206 14.12 3.55 -9.00
C VAL A 206 15.25 3.52 -10.03
N ASP A 207 15.23 2.50 -10.89
CA ASP A 207 16.21 2.31 -11.95
C ASP A 207 15.64 2.65 -13.32
N TYR A 208 16.51 3.21 -14.16
CA TYR A 208 16.28 3.33 -15.60
C TYR A 208 16.65 2.01 -16.30
N CYS A 209 15.80 1.56 -17.19
CA CYS A 209 16.05 0.43 -18.07
C CYS A 209 15.81 0.87 -19.53
N PRO A 210 16.83 0.90 -20.38
CA PRO A 210 16.64 1.22 -21.78
C PRO A 210 15.73 0.18 -22.43
N VAL A 211 14.86 0.61 -23.34
CA VAL A 211 13.96 -0.30 -24.07
C VAL A 211 14.72 -1.37 -24.82
N SER A 212 15.94 -1.07 -25.29
CA SER A 212 16.83 -2.05 -25.93
C SER A 212 17.17 -3.24 -25.03
N GLU A 213 17.32 -3.03 -23.71
CA GLU A 213 17.55 -4.12 -22.75
C GLU A 213 16.31 -4.99 -22.61
N LEU A 214 15.13 -4.39 -22.51
CA LEU A 214 13.86 -5.15 -22.51
C LEU A 214 13.71 -5.97 -23.80
N MET A 215 14.16 -5.43 -24.93
CA MET A 215 14.11 -6.13 -26.22
C MET A 215 15.04 -7.34 -26.31
N GLU A 216 16.15 -7.38 -25.56
CA GLU A 216 16.96 -8.60 -25.48
C GLU A 216 16.15 -9.75 -24.86
N TYR A 217 15.44 -9.48 -23.76
CA TYR A 217 14.54 -10.47 -23.14
C TYR A 217 13.40 -10.87 -24.09
N HIS A 218 12.82 -9.91 -24.83
CA HIS A 218 11.74 -10.18 -25.77
C HIS A 218 12.18 -11.10 -26.92
N LYS A 219 13.42 -10.99 -27.41
CA LYS A 219 13.97 -11.88 -28.45
C LYS A 219 14.11 -13.32 -27.96
N ASP A 220 14.44 -13.52 -26.69
CA ASP A 220 14.70 -14.83 -26.10
C ASP A 220 13.43 -15.64 -25.77
N ILE A 221 12.25 -14.99 -25.77
CA ILE A 221 10.97 -15.66 -25.50
C ILE A 221 10.61 -16.64 -26.63
N LYS A 222 10.38 -17.90 -26.27
CA LYS A 222 10.04 -18.95 -27.21
C LYS A 222 8.56 -18.93 -27.59
N ASN A 223 8.26 -19.24 -28.83
CA ASN A 223 6.89 -19.24 -29.35
C ASN A 223 5.97 -20.19 -28.56
N GLU A 224 6.48 -21.33 -28.10
CA GLU A 224 5.72 -22.32 -27.32
C GLU A 224 5.28 -21.73 -25.95
N GLU A 225 6.11 -20.88 -25.33
CA GLU A 225 5.77 -20.18 -24.09
C GLU A 225 4.68 -19.14 -24.33
N VAL A 226 4.76 -18.42 -25.46
CA VAL A 226 3.73 -17.46 -25.87
C VAL A 226 2.40 -18.16 -26.14
N ASP A 227 2.41 -19.27 -26.92
CA ASP A 227 1.20 -20.04 -27.22
C ASP A 227 0.55 -20.58 -25.93
N ALA A 228 1.33 -21.02 -24.94
CA ALA A 228 0.84 -21.47 -23.66
C ALA A 228 0.17 -20.32 -22.86
N LEU A 229 0.76 -19.13 -22.90
CA LEU A 229 0.19 -17.96 -22.22
C LEU A 229 -1.09 -17.46 -22.90
N VAL A 230 -1.14 -17.45 -24.24
CA VAL A 230 -2.37 -17.15 -25.01
C VAL A 230 -3.50 -18.12 -24.67
N ALA A 231 -3.20 -19.42 -24.58
CA ALA A 231 -4.18 -20.42 -24.15
C ALA A 231 -4.69 -20.15 -22.71
N THR A 232 -3.82 -19.63 -21.84
CA THR A 232 -4.20 -19.20 -20.49
C THR A 232 -5.16 -18.00 -20.54
N TYR A 233 -4.89 -17.02 -21.39
CA TYR A 233 -5.77 -15.86 -21.56
C TYR A 233 -7.20 -16.27 -21.99
N PHE A 234 -7.31 -17.12 -23.01
CA PHE A 234 -8.60 -17.61 -23.49
C PHE A 234 -9.37 -18.43 -22.44
N LYS A 235 -8.67 -19.09 -21.53
CA LYS A 235 -9.29 -19.79 -20.41
C LYS A 235 -9.75 -18.84 -19.30
N GLU A 236 -8.94 -17.84 -18.98
CA GLU A 236 -9.17 -16.94 -17.85
C GLU A 236 -10.18 -15.83 -18.16
N TYR A 237 -10.23 -15.34 -19.39
CA TYR A 237 -11.05 -14.19 -19.79
C TYR A 237 -12.14 -14.57 -20.78
N ASP A 238 -13.26 -13.85 -20.73
CA ASP A 238 -14.25 -13.93 -21.80
C ASP A 238 -13.67 -13.25 -23.04
N HIS A 239 -14.03 -13.77 -24.22
CA HIS A 239 -13.57 -13.22 -25.49
C HIS A 239 -14.52 -13.63 -26.64
N ASP A 240 -14.39 -12.97 -27.77
CA ASP A 240 -15.07 -13.41 -29.00
C ASP A 240 -14.30 -14.60 -29.61
N ALA A 241 -15.01 -15.62 -30.07
CA ALA A 241 -14.39 -16.80 -30.67
C ALA A 241 -13.51 -16.48 -31.91
N SER A 242 -13.76 -15.36 -32.57
CA SER A 242 -12.90 -14.87 -33.66
C SER A 242 -11.47 -14.54 -33.23
N LEU A 243 -11.23 -14.25 -31.95
CA LEU A 243 -9.89 -14.01 -31.42
C LEU A 243 -9.03 -15.30 -31.37
N GLU A 244 -9.63 -16.48 -31.47
CA GLU A 244 -8.90 -17.76 -31.52
C GLU A 244 -8.38 -18.09 -32.93
N ASP A 245 -8.83 -17.40 -33.98
CA ASP A 245 -8.39 -17.62 -35.35
C ASP A 245 -6.99 -17.05 -35.57
N LYS A 246 -6.00 -17.94 -35.61
CA LYS A 246 -4.57 -17.64 -35.77
C LYS A 246 -4.23 -16.88 -37.07
N SER A 247 -5.12 -16.88 -38.05
CA SER A 247 -4.91 -16.16 -39.32
C SER A 247 -5.23 -14.68 -39.26
N THR A 248 -5.87 -14.21 -38.16
CA THR A 248 -6.33 -12.82 -38.01
C THR A 248 -5.27 -11.91 -37.38
N GLU A 249 -5.33 -10.62 -37.76
CA GLU A 249 -4.52 -9.60 -37.10
C GLU A 249 -4.84 -9.52 -35.59
N ALA A 250 -6.10 -9.66 -35.22
CA ALA A 250 -6.52 -9.61 -33.79
C ALA A 250 -5.87 -10.70 -32.95
N TYR A 251 -5.84 -11.96 -33.45
CA TYR A 251 -5.06 -13.01 -32.77
C TYR A 251 -3.59 -12.64 -32.62
N GLN A 252 -2.96 -12.12 -33.70
CA GLN A 252 -1.56 -11.74 -33.67
C GLN A 252 -1.28 -10.64 -32.61
N LYS A 253 -2.23 -9.70 -32.41
CA LYS A 253 -2.11 -8.69 -31.34
C LYS A 253 -2.18 -9.30 -29.94
N VAL A 254 -3.04 -10.30 -29.72
CA VAL A 254 -3.09 -11.05 -28.45
C VAL A 254 -1.79 -11.83 -28.24
N TRP A 255 -1.26 -12.47 -29.30
CA TRP A 255 -0.02 -13.24 -29.24
C TRP A 255 1.19 -12.32 -28.92
N ASN A 256 1.28 -11.16 -29.57
CA ASN A 256 2.36 -10.19 -29.32
C ASN A 256 2.25 -9.57 -27.92
N ALA A 257 1.02 -9.35 -27.41
CA ALA A 257 0.83 -8.90 -26.03
C ALA A 257 1.31 -9.93 -25.00
N ALA A 258 1.05 -11.23 -25.27
CA ALA A 258 1.56 -12.32 -24.43
C ALA A 258 3.09 -12.41 -24.45
N LYS A 259 3.71 -12.21 -25.62
CA LYS A 259 5.17 -12.16 -25.74
C LYS A 259 5.77 -10.98 -24.96
N ALA A 260 5.13 -9.82 -25.01
CA ALA A 260 5.52 -8.65 -24.23
C ALA A 260 5.41 -8.88 -22.71
N GLU A 261 4.31 -9.54 -22.26
CA GLU A 261 4.16 -9.91 -20.83
C GLU A 261 5.29 -10.81 -20.36
N LEU A 262 5.63 -11.85 -21.13
CA LEU A 262 6.71 -12.78 -20.78
C LEU A 262 8.07 -12.06 -20.70
N ALA A 263 8.36 -11.15 -21.63
CA ALA A 263 9.60 -10.36 -21.61
C ALA A 263 9.69 -9.44 -20.39
N ILE A 264 8.62 -8.69 -20.10
CA ILE A 264 8.55 -7.83 -18.91
C ILE A 264 8.70 -8.67 -17.64
N ARG A 265 8.00 -9.77 -17.55
CA ARG A 265 8.08 -10.71 -16.42
C ARG A 265 9.51 -11.24 -16.24
N ALA A 266 10.18 -11.61 -17.33
CA ALA A 266 11.53 -12.16 -17.29
C ALA A 266 12.55 -11.15 -16.75
N ILE A 267 12.52 -9.91 -17.23
CA ILE A 267 13.44 -8.87 -16.76
C ILE A 267 13.13 -8.44 -15.32
N LEU A 268 11.86 -8.28 -14.93
CA LEU A 268 11.48 -7.99 -13.55
C LEU A 268 12.00 -9.06 -12.59
N LYS A 269 11.83 -10.34 -12.96
CA LYS A 269 12.33 -11.45 -12.17
C LYS A 269 13.87 -11.47 -12.09
N ALA A 270 14.55 -11.24 -13.21
CA ALA A 270 16.01 -11.26 -13.27
C ALA A 270 16.64 -10.15 -12.43
N LYS A 271 16.02 -8.98 -12.38
CA LYS A 271 16.48 -7.83 -11.58
C LYS A 271 15.93 -7.82 -10.13
N GLY A 272 15.02 -8.72 -9.77
CA GLY A 272 14.34 -8.71 -8.46
C GLY A 272 13.40 -7.52 -8.28
N ALA A 273 12.91 -6.94 -9.37
CA ALA A 273 12.06 -5.76 -9.32
C ALA A 273 10.64 -6.10 -8.86
N LYS A 274 10.06 -5.19 -8.08
CA LYS A 274 8.70 -5.32 -7.55
C LYS A 274 7.66 -4.50 -8.31
N GLY A 275 8.11 -3.65 -9.25
CA GLY A 275 7.23 -2.85 -10.08
C GLY A 275 7.95 -2.25 -11.29
N PHE A 276 7.17 -1.64 -12.17
CA PHE A 276 7.68 -1.05 -13.41
C PHE A 276 6.79 0.08 -13.90
N THR A 277 7.33 0.87 -14.84
CA THR A 277 6.57 1.87 -15.56
C THR A 277 6.73 1.67 -17.06
N THR A 278 5.74 2.11 -17.82
CA THR A 278 5.78 2.24 -19.28
C THR A 278 5.44 3.67 -19.67
N ASN A 279 5.72 4.05 -20.91
CA ASN A 279 5.27 5.32 -21.46
C ASN A 279 4.90 5.20 -22.94
N PHE A 280 4.19 6.18 -23.45
CA PHE A 280 3.70 6.20 -24.82
C PHE A 280 4.72 6.73 -25.84
N ASP A 281 5.81 7.32 -25.37
CA ASP A 281 6.86 7.90 -26.23
C ASP A 281 7.95 6.88 -26.60
N ASP A 282 8.18 5.86 -25.73
CA ASP A 282 9.27 4.90 -25.87
C ASP A 282 8.85 3.50 -26.30
N LEU A 283 7.56 3.15 -26.15
CA LEU A 283 7.03 1.80 -26.44
C LEU A 283 5.91 1.85 -27.49
N GLY A 284 5.71 0.75 -28.20
CA GLY A 284 4.60 0.59 -29.15
C GLY A 284 4.94 0.82 -30.62
N ASP A 285 6.23 0.88 -30.98
CA ASP A 285 6.69 0.94 -32.38
C ASP A 285 7.59 -0.26 -32.72
N ILE A 286 7.06 -1.20 -33.51
CA ILE A 286 7.76 -2.44 -33.86
C ILE A 286 9.05 -2.19 -34.68
N GLU A 287 9.12 -1.12 -35.46
CA GLU A 287 10.28 -0.81 -36.26
C GLU A 287 11.38 -0.14 -35.43
N TYR A 288 11.00 0.64 -34.45
CA TYR A 288 11.92 1.39 -33.59
C TYR A 288 12.37 0.60 -32.35
N ASN A 289 11.44 -0.05 -31.63
CA ASN A 289 11.72 -0.69 -30.36
C ASN A 289 11.25 -2.15 -30.24
N GLY A 290 10.69 -2.73 -31.32
CA GLY A 290 10.29 -4.13 -31.37
C GLY A 290 8.97 -4.50 -30.70
N PHE A 291 8.29 -3.56 -30.07
CA PHE A 291 6.93 -3.74 -29.55
C PHE A 291 5.93 -3.18 -30.57
N ASP A 292 4.97 -4.01 -30.98
CA ASP A 292 3.95 -3.60 -31.98
C ASP A 292 2.74 -2.90 -31.34
N GLN A 293 2.71 -2.80 -30.05
CA GLN A 293 1.67 -2.14 -29.24
C GLN A 293 2.20 -1.79 -27.86
N ILE A 294 1.53 -0.84 -27.18
CA ILE A 294 1.76 -0.58 -25.75
C ILE A 294 1.36 -1.83 -24.95
N PRO A 295 2.19 -2.28 -23.98
CA PRO A 295 1.96 -3.55 -23.26
C PRO A 295 0.88 -3.46 -22.17
N GLY A 296 -0.31 -2.95 -22.53
CA GLY A 296 -1.42 -2.72 -21.58
C GLY A 296 -1.95 -3.99 -20.96
N LEU A 297 -2.22 -5.03 -21.77
CA LEU A 297 -2.66 -6.32 -21.25
C LEU A 297 -1.65 -6.92 -20.27
N ALA A 298 -0.36 -6.81 -20.58
CA ALA A 298 0.71 -7.24 -19.68
C ALA A 298 0.67 -6.49 -18.34
N SER A 299 0.51 -5.16 -18.39
CA SER A 299 0.41 -4.31 -17.20
C SER A 299 -0.79 -4.67 -16.32
N GLN A 300 -1.97 -4.89 -16.92
CA GLN A 300 -3.17 -5.32 -16.20
C GLN A 300 -2.96 -6.64 -15.46
N ARG A 301 -2.35 -7.62 -16.10
CA ARG A 301 -2.12 -8.95 -15.55
C ARG A 301 -1.03 -8.96 -14.48
N LEU A 302 0.08 -8.27 -14.73
CA LEU A 302 1.17 -8.15 -13.77
C LEU A 302 0.75 -7.40 -12.51
N MET A 303 -0.11 -6.36 -12.63
CA MET A 303 -0.73 -5.71 -11.47
C MET A 303 -1.56 -6.67 -10.63
N ALA A 304 -2.37 -7.52 -11.27
CA ALA A 304 -3.18 -8.51 -10.55
C ALA A 304 -2.33 -9.51 -9.75
N GLU A 305 -1.13 -9.79 -10.22
CA GLU A 305 -0.14 -10.65 -9.55
C GLU A 305 0.71 -9.90 -8.51
N GLY A 306 0.59 -8.56 -8.44
CA GLY A 306 1.20 -7.72 -7.43
C GLY A 306 2.42 -6.95 -7.86
N TYR A 307 2.77 -6.94 -9.11
CA TYR A 307 3.78 -5.99 -9.59
C TYR A 307 3.21 -4.56 -9.53
N GLY A 308 3.99 -3.64 -8.98
CA GLY A 308 3.69 -2.22 -9.03
C GLY A 308 3.64 -1.71 -10.46
N PHE A 309 2.67 -0.87 -10.77
CA PHE A 309 2.57 -0.26 -12.08
C PHE A 309 2.21 1.23 -11.98
N GLY A 310 2.86 2.05 -12.79
CA GLY A 310 2.53 3.44 -13.04
C GLY A 310 2.73 3.74 -14.51
N ALA A 311 1.76 4.41 -15.13
CA ALA A 311 1.86 4.81 -16.51
C ALA A 311 2.80 6.01 -16.70
N GLU A 312 3.19 6.30 -17.95
CA GLU A 312 3.89 7.54 -18.34
C GLU A 312 5.24 7.77 -17.65
N GLY A 313 5.81 6.72 -17.06
CA GLY A 313 7.04 6.81 -16.28
C GLY A 313 6.81 7.15 -14.79
N ASP A 314 5.57 7.18 -14.31
CA ASP A 314 5.24 7.51 -12.92
C ASP A 314 5.62 6.40 -11.94
N TRP A 315 6.88 6.40 -11.57
CA TRP A 315 7.47 5.46 -10.62
C TRP A 315 6.86 5.57 -9.21
N LYS A 316 6.34 6.76 -8.81
CA LYS A 316 5.71 6.96 -7.51
C LYS A 316 4.40 6.17 -7.41
N SER A 317 3.58 6.27 -8.46
CA SER A 317 2.36 5.46 -8.56
C SER A 317 2.66 3.97 -8.65
N ALA A 318 3.73 3.57 -9.35
CA ALA A 318 4.15 2.17 -9.40
C ALA A 318 4.50 1.64 -8.01
N ALA A 319 5.31 2.35 -7.25
CA ALA A 319 5.69 1.97 -5.89
C ALA A 319 4.50 1.99 -4.92
N LEU A 320 3.64 3.02 -5.01
CA LEU A 320 2.44 3.13 -4.20
C LEU A 320 1.46 1.99 -4.49
N TYR A 321 1.24 1.63 -5.77
CA TYR A 321 0.37 0.50 -6.12
C TYR A 321 0.88 -0.82 -5.53
N ARG A 322 2.20 -1.07 -5.58
CA ARG A 322 2.78 -2.26 -4.93
C ARG A 322 2.49 -2.27 -3.44
N THR A 323 2.64 -1.14 -2.76
CA THR A 323 2.33 -1.00 -1.33
C THR A 323 0.84 -1.27 -1.05
N VAL A 324 -0.06 -0.69 -1.86
CA VAL A 324 -1.52 -0.97 -1.82
C VAL A 324 -1.79 -2.45 -1.95
N TRP A 325 -1.21 -3.09 -2.98
CA TRP A 325 -1.43 -4.51 -3.26
C TRP A 325 -0.98 -5.38 -2.09
N VAL A 326 0.20 -5.10 -1.50
CA VAL A 326 0.68 -5.86 -0.33
C VAL A 326 -0.26 -5.70 0.85
N MET A 327 -0.64 -4.47 1.22
CA MET A 327 -1.58 -4.24 2.31
C MET A 327 -2.94 -4.88 2.07
N ASN A 328 -3.35 -5.01 0.80
CA ASN A 328 -4.65 -5.57 0.39
C ASN A 328 -4.68 -7.11 0.38
N GLN A 329 -3.54 -7.79 0.55
CA GLN A 329 -3.47 -9.26 0.48
C GLN A 329 -4.44 -9.94 1.45
N GLY A 330 -5.26 -10.87 0.91
CA GLY A 330 -6.29 -11.59 1.68
C GLY A 330 -7.54 -10.77 2.01
N LEU A 331 -7.64 -9.51 1.55
CA LEU A 331 -8.87 -8.72 1.58
C LEU A 331 -9.68 -8.96 0.30
N PRO A 332 -11.03 -8.91 0.37
CA PRO A 332 -11.87 -9.57 -0.65
C PRO A 332 -12.15 -8.77 -1.92
N LYS A 333 -11.98 -7.44 -1.91
CA LYS A 333 -12.58 -6.61 -2.95
C LYS A 333 -11.62 -6.13 -4.04
N GLY A 334 -10.32 -6.01 -3.70
CA GLY A 334 -9.27 -5.68 -4.66
C GLY A 334 -8.89 -4.21 -4.78
N CYS A 335 -7.86 -3.97 -5.58
CA CYS A 335 -7.25 -2.65 -5.78
C CYS A 335 -6.81 -2.46 -7.24
N SER A 336 -6.56 -1.20 -7.65
CA SER A 336 -6.11 -0.83 -8.99
C SER A 336 -5.32 0.47 -8.99
N PHE A 337 -4.42 0.61 -9.97
CA PHE A 337 -4.01 1.89 -10.51
C PHE A 337 -5.14 2.45 -11.37
N LEU A 338 -5.42 3.76 -11.30
CA LEU A 338 -6.47 4.46 -12.05
C LEU A 338 -6.03 5.88 -12.40
N GLU A 339 -6.71 6.46 -13.38
CA GLU A 339 -6.54 7.84 -13.82
C GLU A 339 -7.89 8.55 -13.91
N ASP A 340 -7.94 9.80 -13.43
CA ASP A 340 -9.09 10.68 -13.60
C ASP A 340 -9.26 11.09 -15.08
N TYR A 341 -10.34 10.63 -15.74
CA TYR A 341 -10.55 10.88 -17.16
C TYR A 341 -11.50 12.04 -17.43
N THR A 342 -12.73 11.96 -16.91
CA THR A 342 -13.72 12.99 -17.23
C THR A 342 -14.75 13.16 -16.13
N LEU A 343 -15.25 14.38 -16.01
CA LEU A 343 -16.26 14.74 -15.03
C LEU A 343 -17.67 14.49 -15.60
N ASN A 344 -18.55 13.96 -14.77
CA ASN A 344 -19.96 13.79 -15.06
C ASN A 344 -20.77 14.66 -14.11
N PHE A 345 -21.47 15.67 -14.64
CA PHE A 345 -22.28 16.59 -13.87
C PHE A 345 -23.76 16.16 -13.91
N ASP A 346 -24.11 15.11 -13.17
CA ASP A 346 -25.44 14.52 -13.13
C ASP A 346 -26.12 14.76 -11.75
N GLY A 347 -26.24 16.00 -11.34
CA GLY A 347 -26.87 16.39 -10.08
C GLY A 347 -26.25 15.72 -8.87
N ALA A 348 -27.06 14.99 -8.09
CA ALA A 348 -26.59 14.29 -6.89
C ALA A 348 -25.58 13.15 -7.19
N ASN A 349 -25.55 12.66 -8.44
CA ASN A 349 -24.62 11.61 -8.89
C ASN A 349 -23.43 12.20 -9.68
N SER A 350 -23.12 13.48 -9.47
CA SER A 350 -21.96 14.10 -10.09
C SER A 350 -20.69 13.37 -9.67
N SER A 351 -19.92 12.89 -10.66
CA SER A 351 -18.90 11.85 -10.47
C SER A 351 -17.73 12.02 -11.40
N ILE A 352 -16.69 11.21 -11.22
CA ILE A 352 -15.50 11.16 -12.08
C ILE A 352 -15.43 9.78 -12.72
N LEU A 353 -15.34 9.73 -14.05
CA LEU A 353 -15.02 8.49 -14.76
C LEU A 353 -13.52 8.23 -14.61
N GLN A 354 -13.21 7.05 -14.10
CA GLN A 354 -11.88 6.56 -13.89
C GLN A 354 -11.54 5.50 -14.92
N SER A 355 -10.35 5.55 -15.46
CA SER A 355 -9.83 4.53 -16.35
C SER A 355 -8.28 4.58 -16.32
N HIS A 356 -7.63 3.97 -17.17
CA HIS A 356 -6.41 4.25 -17.93
C HIS A 356 -6.54 3.42 -19.19
N MET A 357 -6.31 4.00 -20.34
CA MET A 357 -6.71 3.43 -21.66
C MET A 357 -6.49 1.93 -21.81
N LEU A 358 -5.48 1.35 -21.14
CA LEU A 358 -5.08 -0.03 -21.25
C LEU A 358 -4.82 -0.73 -19.89
N GLU A 359 -4.55 0.02 -18.82
CA GLU A 359 -3.81 -0.50 -17.67
C GLU A 359 -4.57 -0.41 -16.34
N VAL A 360 -5.87 -0.74 -16.33
CA VAL A 360 -6.64 -0.90 -15.09
C VAL A 360 -6.59 -2.35 -14.61
N CYS A 361 -6.31 -2.55 -13.32
CA CYS A 361 -6.16 -3.89 -12.75
C CYS A 361 -7.49 -4.66 -12.68
N PRO A 362 -7.56 -5.90 -13.18
CA PRO A 362 -8.80 -6.69 -13.17
C PRO A 362 -9.26 -7.14 -11.77
N LEU A 363 -8.50 -6.94 -10.71
CA LEU A 363 -8.93 -7.25 -9.34
C LEU A 363 -10.16 -6.43 -8.89
N ILE A 364 -10.41 -5.27 -9.49
CA ILE A 364 -11.60 -4.45 -9.20
C ILE A 364 -12.81 -4.79 -10.06
N ALA A 365 -12.70 -5.68 -11.04
CA ALA A 365 -13.77 -6.01 -11.97
C ALA A 365 -15.03 -6.53 -11.28
N ALA A 366 -16.20 -6.02 -11.66
CA ALA A 366 -17.49 -6.48 -11.15
C ALA A 366 -17.84 -7.88 -11.68
N ASN A 367 -17.45 -8.15 -12.92
CA ASN A 367 -17.71 -9.41 -13.63
C ASN A 367 -16.41 -9.92 -14.24
N LYS A 368 -16.44 -11.12 -14.80
CA LYS A 368 -15.30 -11.69 -15.52
C LYS A 368 -14.86 -10.73 -16.63
N PRO A 369 -13.59 -10.25 -16.65
CA PRO A 369 -13.10 -9.37 -17.68
C PRO A 369 -13.15 -9.98 -19.07
N ARG A 370 -13.35 -9.16 -20.10
CA ARG A 370 -13.32 -9.59 -21.51
C ARG A 370 -11.97 -9.17 -22.12
N LEU A 371 -11.33 -10.12 -22.80
CA LEU A 371 -10.18 -9.85 -23.65
C LEU A 371 -10.68 -9.34 -25.00
N GLU A 372 -10.26 -8.14 -25.36
CA GLU A 372 -10.65 -7.48 -26.60
C GLU A 372 -9.44 -6.86 -27.30
N VAL A 373 -9.56 -6.60 -28.61
CA VAL A 373 -8.53 -5.92 -29.42
C VAL A 373 -9.15 -4.71 -30.08
N HIS A 374 -8.65 -3.52 -29.77
CA HIS A 374 -9.20 -2.26 -30.25
C HIS A 374 -8.09 -1.28 -30.64
N PHE A 375 -8.42 -0.37 -31.56
CA PHE A 375 -7.49 0.66 -32.00
C PHE A 375 -7.18 1.65 -30.86
N LEU A 376 -5.90 1.89 -30.67
CA LEU A 376 -5.35 2.91 -29.77
C LEU A 376 -4.84 4.09 -30.61
N GLY A 377 -5.47 5.26 -30.44
CA GLY A 377 -5.20 6.44 -31.26
C GLY A 377 -4.08 7.35 -30.77
N ILE A 378 -3.33 6.94 -29.73
CA ILE A 378 -2.22 7.70 -29.12
C ILE A 378 -0.92 6.90 -29.11
N GLY A 379 0.17 7.53 -28.69
CA GLY A 379 1.50 6.95 -28.65
C GLY A 379 2.30 7.19 -29.93
N ILE A 380 3.54 6.68 -29.97
CA ILE A 380 4.47 6.83 -31.09
C ILE A 380 3.83 6.30 -32.39
N ARG A 381 3.21 5.14 -32.31
CA ARG A 381 2.51 4.53 -33.43
C ARG A 381 1.13 4.04 -33.00
N LYS A 382 0.12 4.56 -33.67
CA LYS A 382 -1.27 4.15 -33.48
C LYS A 382 -1.47 2.71 -33.97
N SER A 383 -2.00 1.83 -33.15
CA SER A 383 -2.15 0.41 -33.48
C SER A 383 -3.37 -0.23 -32.82
N GLN A 384 -3.76 -1.40 -33.33
CA GLN A 384 -4.65 -2.32 -32.60
C GLN A 384 -3.94 -2.82 -31.35
N THR A 385 -4.62 -2.85 -30.20
CA THR A 385 -4.02 -3.17 -28.90
C THR A 385 -4.93 -4.11 -28.13
N ALA A 386 -4.36 -5.21 -27.63
CA ALA A 386 -5.05 -6.15 -26.76
C ALA A 386 -5.17 -5.59 -25.34
N ARG A 387 -6.35 -5.74 -24.74
CA ARG A 387 -6.67 -5.25 -23.39
C ARG A 387 -7.80 -6.02 -22.74
N LEU A 388 -7.89 -5.94 -21.41
CA LEU A 388 -9.06 -6.39 -20.68
C LEU A 388 -10.05 -5.23 -20.52
N VAL A 389 -11.31 -5.51 -20.85
CA VAL A 389 -12.43 -4.58 -20.77
C VAL A 389 -13.40 -5.06 -19.69
N PHE A 390 -13.75 -4.19 -18.76
CA PHE A 390 -14.68 -4.45 -17.65
C PHE A 390 -15.13 -3.14 -16.99
N THR A 391 -16.17 -3.23 -16.17
CA THR A 391 -16.53 -2.18 -15.21
C THR A 391 -16.16 -2.61 -13.80
N SER A 392 -15.85 -1.65 -12.92
CA SER A 392 -15.53 -1.92 -11.53
C SER A 392 -16.76 -2.32 -10.71
N LYS A 393 -16.53 -2.95 -9.56
CA LYS A 393 -17.55 -3.17 -8.52
C LYS A 393 -18.10 -1.82 -8.02
N VAL A 394 -19.32 -1.82 -7.49
CA VAL A 394 -19.88 -0.71 -6.73
C VAL A 394 -19.52 -0.83 -5.25
N GLY A 395 -19.48 0.30 -4.55
CA GLY A 395 -19.22 0.37 -3.11
C GLY A 395 -18.21 1.43 -2.71
N THR A 396 -18.03 1.59 -1.42
CA THR A 396 -17.07 2.53 -0.85
C THR A 396 -15.64 2.05 -1.03
N GLY A 397 -14.73 2.98 -1.19
CA GLY A 397 -13.29 2.73 -1.29
C GLY A 397 -12.49 3.98 -0.95
N CYS A 398 -11.20 3.88 -1.13
CA CYS A 398 -10.27 4.97 -0.88
C CYS A 398 -9.24 5.03 -2.01
N THR A 399 -8.99 6.22 -2.53
CA THR A 399 -7.92 6.46 -3.51
C THR A 399 -6.81 7.29 -2.90
N ALA A 400 -5.58 7.02 -3.29
CA ALA A 400 -4.41 7.69 -2.78
C ALA A 400 -3.39 8.00 -3.88
N THR A 401 -2.66 9.11 -3.72
CA THR A 401 -1.51 9.44 -4.56
C THR A 401 -0.38 10.04 -3.73
N ILE A 402 0.86 9.83 -4.15
CA ILE A 402 2.04 10.47 -3.55
C ILE A 402 2.59 11.50 -4.53
N VAL A 403 2.69 12.73 -4.08
CA VAL A 403 3.24 13.85 -4.86
C VAL A 403 4.48 14.44 -4.20
N ASP A 404 5.43 14.85 -5.03
CA ASP A 404 6.59 15.60 -4.59
C ASP A 404 6.26 17.10 -4.55
N MET A 405 6.36 17.69 -3.36
CA MET A 405 6.10 19.10 -3.11
C MET A 405 7.39 19.96 -3.15
N GLY A 406 8.52 19.39 -3.61
CA GLY A 406 9.82 20.03 -3.71
C GLY A 406 10.60 20.08 -2.39
N ASN A 407 9.92 20.06 -1.26
CA ASN A 407 10.55 20.03 0.06
C ASN A 407 10.08 18.86 0.94
N ARG A 408 9.17 18.04 0.45
CA ARG A 408 8.62 16.87 1.09
C ARG A 408 7.76 16.07 0.13
N PHE A 409 7.49 14.81 0.47
CA PHE A 409 6.40 14.07 -0.15
C PHE A 409 5.09 14.32 0.60
N ARG A 410 4.00 14.40 -0.17
CA ARG A 410 2.63 14.46 0.34
C ARG A 410 1.84 13.28 -0.15
N LEU A 411 1.25 12.54 0.77
CA LEU A 411 0.25 11.51 0.52
C LEU A 411 -1.14 12.18 0.57
N ILE A 412 -1.85 12.14 -0.54
CA ILE A 412 -3.22 12.66 -0.65
C ILE A 412 -4.16 11.47 -0.70
N VAL A 413 -5.14 11.45 0.19
CA VAL A 413 -6.10 10.35 0.33
C VAL A 413 -7.50 10.91 0.20
N ASN A 414 -8.35 10.28 -0.61
CA ASN A 414 -9.77 10.65 -0.73
C ASN A 414 -10.67 9.41 -0.60
N ASP A 415 -11.62 9.46 0.31
CA ASP A 415 -12.71 8.49 0.37
C ASP A 415 -13.62 8.68 -0.84
N VAL A 416 -14.01 7.57 -1.47
CA VAL A 416 -14.85 7.61 -2.68
C VAL A 416 -15.98 6.58 -2.60
N GLU A 417 -17.07 6.83 -3.33
CA GLU A 417 -18.15 5.89 -3.53
C GLU A 417 -18.22 5.50 -5.00
N CYS A 418 -17.83 4.26 -5.31
CA CYS A 418 -17.98 3.72 -6.66
C CYS A 418 -19.45 3.41 -6.93
N ILE A 419 -19.96 3.94 -8.03
CA ILE A 419 -21.34 3.77 -8.50
C ILE A 419 -21.36 3.05 -9.84
N GLU A 420 -22.51 2.51 -10.21
CA GLU A 420 -22.69 1.80 -11.48
C GLU A 420 -22.55 2.78 -12.66
N PRO A 421 -21.60 2.58 -13.59
CA PRO A 421 -21.49 3.41 -14.79
C PRO A 421 -22.61 3.06 -15.79
N LYS A 422 -23.06 4.04 -16.56
CA LYS A 422 -23.89 3.77 -17.74
C LYS A 422 -23.04 3.06 -18.81
N PRO A 423 -23.61 2.20 -19.67
CA PRO A 423 -22.88 1.52 -20.73
C PRO A 423 -22.11 2.49 -21.64
N LEU A 424 -20.87 2.16 -21.94
CA LEU A 424 -19.96 2.94 -22.79
C LEU A 424 -19.59 2.16 -24.07
N PRO A 425 -20.54 1.87 -24.98
CA PRO A 425 -20.36 0.93 -26.09
C PRO A 425 -19.30 1.37 -27.11
N LYS A 426 -18.87 2.63 -27.09
CA LYS A 426 -17.82 3.16 -27.98
C LYS A 426 -16.49 3.42 -27.26
N LEU A 427 -16.42 3.11 -25.96
CA LEU A 427 -15.21 3.25 -25.17
C LEU A 427 -14.83 1.89 -24.56
N PRO A 428 -14.15 1.02 -25.33
CA PRO A 428 -13.82 -0.34 -24.92
C PRO A 428 -12.55 -0.33 -24.02
N VAL A 429 -12.71 0.17 -22.81
CA VAL A 429 -11.65 0.22 -21.77
C VAL A 429 -12.21 -0.27 -20.44
N ALA A 430 -11.34 -0.72 -19.59
CA ALA A 430 -11.69 -0.96 -18.19
C ALA A 430 -11.95 0.38 -17.48
N SER A 431 -13.01 0.47 -16.69
CA SER A 431 -13.42 1.74 -16.07
C SER A 431 -14.07 1.56 -14.70
N ALA A 432 -13.96 2.60 -13.89
CA ALA A 432 -14.74 2.81 -12.67
C ALA A 432 -15.42 4.18 -12.73
N LEU A 433 -16.51 4.33 -12.02
CA LEU A 433 -17.19 5.62 -11.86
C LEU A 433 -17.37 5.88 -10.38
N TRP A 434 -16.86 6.99 -9.87
CA TRP A 434 -17.01 7.29 -8.44
C TRP A 434 -17.39 8.73 -8.12
N ILE A 435 -18.04 8.89 -6.98
CA ILE A 435 -18.29 10.18 -6.33
C ILE A 435 -17.20 10.38 -5.30
N PRO A 436 -16.31 11.38 -5.45
CA PRO A 436 -15.34 11.70 -4.40
C PRO A 436 -16.05 12.35 -3.21
N MET A 437 -15.66 11.99 -1.98
CA MET A 437 -16.26 12.58 -0.79
C MET A 437 -15.79 14.02 -0.57
N PRO A 438 -16.65 14.88 -0.01
CA PRO A 438 -18.07 14.67 0.34
C PRO A 438 -19.00 14.74 -0.88
N ASN A 439 -18.56 15.30 -1.98
CA ASN A 439 -19.21 15.40 -3.28
C ASN A 439 -18.19 15.83 -4.34
N LEU A 440 -18.56 15.80 -5.61
CA LEU A 440 -17.65 16.13 -6.72
C LEU A 440 -17.00 17.52 -6.57
N GLU A 441 -17.75 18.56 -6.22
CA GLU A 441 -17.24 19.92 -6.13
C GLU A 441 -16.14 20.04 -5.06
N VAL A 442 -16.40 19.55 -3.86
CA VAL A 442 -15.49 19.66 -2.72
C VAL A 442 -14.35 18.64 -2.83
N GLY A 443 -14.65 17.39 -3.16
CA GLY A 443 -13.67 16.32 -3.24
C GLY A 443 -12.63 16.58 -4.34
N ALA A 444 -13.08 16.82 -5.57
CA ALA A 444 -12.16 17.15 -6.67
C ALA A 444 -11.46 18.51 -6.45
N GLY A 445 -12.17 19.50 -5.87
CA GLY A 445 -11.57 20.79 -5.53
C GLY A 445 -10.46 20.67 -4.48
N ALA A 446 -10.68 19.88 -3.44
CA ALA A 446 -9.67 19.60 -2.40
C ALA A 446 -8.47 18.81 -2.95
N TRP A 447 -8.72 17.79 -3.81
CA TRP A 447 -7.68 17.03 -4.48
C TRP A 447 -6.73 17.94 -5.28
N ILE A 448 -7.29 18.81 -6.13
CA ILE A 448 -6.50 19.79 -6.90
C ILE A 448 -5.74 20.76 -5.98
N LEU A 449 -6.38 21.28 -4.93
CA LEU A 449 -5.73 22.18 -3.98
C LEU A 449 -4.57 21.54 -3.22
N ALA A 450 -4.65 20.24 -2.96
CA ALA A 450 -3.58 19.48 -2.35
C ALA A 450 -2.40 19.18 -3.30
N GLY A 451 -2.56 19.44 -4.60
CA GLY A 451 -1.59 19.07 -5.64
C GLY A 451 -1.81 17.66 -6.17
N GLY A 452 -2.99 17.09 -5.95
CA GLY A 452 -3.35 15.76 -6.44
C GLY A 452 -3.28 15.68 -7.95
N THR A 453 -2.77 14.55 -8.43
CA THR A 453 -2.50 14.27 -9.83
C THR A 453 -3.63 13.47 -10.46
N HIS A 454 -3.56 13.25 -11.78
CA HIS A 454 -4.52 12.39 -12.48
C HIS A 454 -4.30 10.90 -12.17
N HIS A 455 -3.08 10.48 -11.79
CA HIS A 455 -2.79 9.11 -11.37
C HIS A 455 -3.12 8.89 -9.89
N SER A 456 -3.74 7.76 -9.58
CA SER A 456 -4.01 7.35 -8.22
C SER A 456 -4.02 5.82 -8.07
N CYS A 457 -3.87 5.38 -6.82
CA CYS A 457 -3.96 3.97 -6.43
C CYS A 457 -5.20 3.79 -5.56
N PHE A 458 -6.10 2.95 -6.01
CA PHE A 458 -7.42 2.74 -5.41
C PHE A 458 -7.51 1.39 -4.71
N SER A 459 -8.22 1.31 -3.60
CA SER A 459 -8.63 0.08 -2.94
C SER A 459 -10.04 0.20 -2.37
N TYR A 460 -10.81 -0.89 -2.49
CA TYR A 460 -12.10 -1.02 -1.81
C TYR A 460 -11.99 -1.35 -0.33
N ASP A 461 -10.86 -1.87 0.10
CA ASP A 461 -10.69 -2.48 1.43
C ASP A 461 -9.84 -1.62 2.37
N LEU A 462 -8.90 -0.84 1.82
CA LEU A 462 -8.05 0.05 2.61
C LEU A 462 -8.81 1.34 2.92
N THR A 463 -8.74 1.78 4.17
CA THR A 463 -9.31 3.04 4.65
C THR A 463 -8.21 4.05 4.93
N ALA A 464 -8.57 5.31 5.23
CA ALA A 464 -7.62 6.34 5.61
C ALA A 464 -6.72 5.93 6.79
N GLU A 465 -7.21 5.08 7.72
CA GLU A 465 -6.41 4.61 8.86
C GLU A 465 -5.12 3.88 8.44
N TYR A 466 -5.15 3.12 7.34
CA TYR A 466 -3.95 2.48 6.79
C TYR A 466 -2.93 3.52 6.33
N TRP A 467 -3.41 4.59 5.72
CA TRP A 467 -2.59 5.65 5.17
C TRP A 467 -2.03 6.57 6.25
N GLU A 468 -2.79 6.82 7.31
CA GLU A 468 -2.31 7.53 8.51
C GLU A 468 -1.14 6.79 9.15
N ASP A 469 -1.28 5.48 9.36
CA ASP A 469 -0.21 4.64 9.90
C ASP A 469 1.02 4.63 8.96
N TYR A 470 0.80 4.50 7.65
CA TYR A 470 1.88 4.48 6.66
C TYR A 470 2.65 5.83 6.62
N ALA A 471 1.92 6.94 6.55
CA ALA A 471 2.51 8.27 6.52
C ALA A 471 3.28 8.61 7.81
N GLU A 472 2.76 8.16 8.97
CA GLU A 472 3.46 8.30 10.25
C GLU A 472 4.80 7.54 10.24
N ILE A 473 4.81 6.28 9.76
CA ILE A 473 6.04 5.50 9.66
C ILE A 473 7.04 6.14 8.68
N ALA A 474 6.59 6.51 7.49
CA ALA A 474 7.41 7.11 6.46
C ALA A 474 7.88 8.55 6.82
N GLY A 475 7.16 9.22 7.71
CA GLY A 475 7.41 10.62 8.06
C GLY A 475 7.16 11.59 6.92
N ILE A 476 6.15 11.31 6.12
CA ILE A 476 5.68 12.17 5.04
C ILE A 476 4.39 12.89 5.42
N GLU A 477 4.08 13.98 4.72
CA GLU A 477 2.81 14.68 4.92
C GLU A 477 1.64 13.79 4.43
N MET A 478 0.54 13.77 5.17
CA MET A 478 -0.73 13.23 4.70
C MET A 478 -1.83 14.27 4.79
N VAL A 479 -2.71 14.28 3.80
CA VAL A 479 -3.99 15.01 3.84
C VAL A 479 -5.11 14.07 3.46
N HIS A 480 -6.23 14.12 4.17
CA HIS A 480 -7.37 13.23 4.00
C HIS A 480 -8.62 14.02 3.61
N ILE A 481 -9.16 13.70 2.45
CA ILE A 481 -10.42 14.26 1.93
C ILE A 481 -11.52 13.24 2.20
N ASN A 482 -12.51 13.63 2.98
CA ASN A 482 -13.58 12.75 3.46
C ASN A 482 -14.94 13.48 3.51
N LYS A 483 -15.95 12.81 4.07
CA LYS A 483 -17.30 13.32 4.21
C LYS A 483 -17.42 14.65 4.99
N ASP A 484 -16.46 14.94 5.86
CA ASP A 484 -16.46 16.12 6.73
C ASP A 484 -15.59 17.27 6.15
N THR A 485 -14.96 17.06 5.00
CA THR A 485 -14.07 18.03 4.37
C THR A 485 -14.84 19.26 3.89
N THR A 486 -14.33 20.44 4.23
CA THR A 486 -14.77 21.73 3.64
C THR A 486 -13.57 22.45 3.05
N ILE A 487 -13.74 23.08 1.90
CA ILE A 487 -12.63 23.80 1.22
C ILE A 487 -11.97 24.85 2.11
N SER A 488 -12.73 25.54 2.97
CA SER A 488 -12.19 26.55 3.88
C SER A 488 -11.26 25.95 4.94
N CYS A 489 -11.67 24.84 5.58
CA CYS A 489 -10.84 24.16 6.59
C CYS A 489 -9.63 23.49 5.93
N PHE A 490 -9.82 22.85 4.79
CA PHE A 490 -8.78 22.16 4.05
C PHE A 490 -7.65 23.15 3.60
N LYS A 491 -8.02 24.33 3.09
CA LYS A 491 -7.03 25.38 2.78
C LYS A 491 -6.24 25.83 4.00
N LYS A 492 -6.84 25.85 5.20
CA LYS A 492 -6.12 26.19 6.43
C LYS A 492 -5.14 25.07 6.81
N GLU A 493 -5.58 23.82 6.70
CA GLU A 493 -4.74 22.65 6.93
C GLU A 493 -3.51 22.67 6.02
N LEU A 494 -3.69 22.83 4.71
CA LEU A 494 -2.58 22.92 3.75
C LEU A 494 -1.58 24.01 4.10
N ARG A 495 -2.04 25.20 4.52
CA ARG A 495 -1.18 26.30 4.94
C ARG A 495 -0.42 26.00 6.24
N MET A 496 -1.08 25.32 7.20
CA MET A 496 -0.43 24.90 8.45
C MET A 496 0.64 23.84 8.18
N ASN A 497 0.34 22.87 7.31
CA ASN A 497 1.28 21.85 6.89
C ASN A 497 2.49 22.46 6.18
N GLU A 498 2.30 23.46 5.33
CA GLU A 498 3.41 24.17 4.67
C GLU A 498 4.38 24.76 5.71
N VAL A 499 3.86 25.43 6.72
CA VAL A 499 4.69 26.00 7.80
C VAL A 499 5.37 24.88 8.62
N TYR A 500 4.62 23.84 8.98
CA TYR A 500 5.15 22.71 9.75
C TYR A 500 6.34 22.03 9.05
N TYR A 501 6.19 21.69 7.77
CA TYR A 501 7.24 20.99 7.03
C TYR A 501 8.43 21.89 6.64
N MET A 502 8.21 23.21 6.49
CA MET A 502 9.33 24.17 6.37
C MET A 502 10.18 24.23 7.64
N LEU A 503 9.54 24.24 8.81
CA LEU A 503 10.26 24.26 10.09
C LEU A 503 10.93 22.93 10.41
N ASN A 504 10.30 21.82 10.11
CA ASN A 504 10.85 20.48 10.40
C ASN A 504 12.09 20.13 9.57
N LYS A 505 12.25 20.66 8.37
CA LYS A 505 13.49 20.48 7.58
C LYS A 505 14.73 21.04 8.29
N ALA A 506 14.54 21.95 9.22
CA ALA A 506 15.61 22.53 10.05
C ALA A 506 15.82 21.80 11.40
N LEU A 507 14.97 20.81 11.72
CA LEU A 507 14.94 20.14 13.03
C LEU A 507 15.19 18.61 12.94
N CYS A 508 15.41 18.06 11.74
CA CYS A 508 15.69 16.64 11.51
C CYS A 508 17.12 16.42 11.11
#